data_9b2f6b5bbafdde044134efc9cd79289b
#
_entry.id   9b2f6b5bbafdde044134efc9cd79289b
#
_cell.length_a   1.000
_cell.length_b   1.000
_cell.length_c   1.000
_cell.angle_alpha   90.00
_cell.angle_beta   90.00
_cell.angle_gamma   90.00
#
_symmetry.space_group_name_H-M   'P 1'
#
loop_
_entity.id
_entity.type
_entity.pdbx_description
1 polymer ?
#
loop_
_entity_poly.entity_id
_entity_poly.type
_entity_poly.pdbx_seq_one_letter_code
_entity_poly.pdbx_strand_id
1 'polypeptide(L)'
;VNTSTWERTHGFTDCIAANASRQEFKIMNALASKGGSWDREGLSKFLNIENGVLDSWIDSCRKKSLIVQIGNTFRLHLQNPRLMVIPETKLEHWLVTKPTKKAIRVKKRYRASQIENIAQAAFGHDFAIRKTTEIFLPVYSIIVQNPDGTRMTSYWNALNGKRLAAPPYEIE
;
A
#
# COMPACT_ATOMS: atom_id res chain seq x y z
N VAL A 1 0.18 -1.15 -9.98
CA VAL A 1 -0.17 -0.51 -8.70
C VAL A 1 -0.98 0.74 -8.99
N ASN A 2 -2.12 0.89 -8.38
CA ASN A 2 -2.92 2.10 -8.48
C ASN A 2 -2.40 3.13 -7.47
N THR A 3 -1.93 4.27 -7.96
CA THR A 3 -1.33 5.34 -7.13
C THR A 3 -2.32 6.01 -6.19
N SER A 4 -3.64 5.89 -6.46
CA SER A 4 -4.70 6.43 -5.58
C SER A 4 -5.26 5.40 -4.60
N THR A 5 -5.10 4.09 -4.86
CA THR A 5 -5.73 3.03 -4.06
C THR A 5 -4.76 1.99 -3.52
N TRP A 6 -3.46 2.14 -3.69
CA TRP A 6 -2.47 1.19 -3.16
C TRP A 6 -2.65 0.98 -1.66
N GLU A 7 -2.87 2.04 -0.97
CA GLU A 7 -3.23 2.08 0.43
C GLU A 7 -4.30 1.04 0.82
N ARG A 8 -5.42 1.07 0.11
CA ARG A 8 -6.57 0.23 0.42
C ARG A 8 -6.38 -1.23 -0.02
N THR A 9 -5.54 -1.45 -1.00
CA THR A 9 -5.27 -2.79 -1.53
C THR A 9 -4.24 -3.53 -0.70
N HIS A 10 -3.21 -2.84 -0.16
CA HIS A 10 -2.06 -3.48 0.46
C HIS A 10 -1.65 -2.88 1.81
N GLY A 11 -2.29 -1.82 2.30
CA GLY A 11 -1.98 -1.19 3.59
C GLY A 11 -0.64 -0.46 3.63
N PHE A 12 -0.13 0.02 2.51
CA PHE A 12 1.16 0.70 2.42
C PHE A 12 1.12 2.21 2.60
N THR A 13 -0.02 2.81 2.88
CA THR A 13 -0.14 4.27 3.00
C THR A 13 0.80 4.86 4.02
N ASP A 14 0.75 4.32 5.24
CA ASP A 14 1.58 4.84 6.32
C ASP A 14 3.05 4.62 6.01
N CYS A 15 3.39 3.51 5.33
CA CYS A 15 4.74 3.26 4.86
C CYS A 15 5.20 4.29 3.82
N ILE A 16 4.30 4.69 2.89
CA ILE A 16 4.61 5.72 1.89
C ILE A 16 4.76 7.09 2.56
N ALA A 17 3.82 7.45 3.44
CA ALA A 17 3.83 8.73 4.15
C ALA A 17 5.09 8.87 5.03
N ALA A 18 5.47 7.79 5.72
CA ALA A 18 6.65 7.73 6.57
C ALA A 18 7.97 7.53 5.81
N ASN A 19 7.91 7.33 4.49
CA ASN A 19 9.07 6.96 3.66
C ASN A 19 9.84 5.79 4.29
N ALA A 20 9.15 4.65 4.47
CA ALA A 20 9.69 3.48 5.15
C ALA A 20 10.88 2.88 4.40
N SER A 21 11.96 2.62 5.11
CA SER A 21 13.19 2.04 4.60
C SER A 21 13.12 0.51 4.54
N ARG A 22 14.10 -0.11 3.85
CA ARG A 22 14.22 -1.57 3.77
C ARG A 22 14.37 -2.23 5.14
N GLN A 23 15.11 -1.61 6.05
CA GLN A 23 15.31 -2.10 7.41
C GLN A 23 13.99 -2.13 8.19
N GLU A 24 13.22 -1.05 8.07
CA GLU A 24 11.91 -0.95 8.70
C GLU A 24 10.92 -1.98 8.13
N PHE A 25 10.96 -2.24 6.81
CA PHE A 25 10.18 -3.33 6.23
C PHE A 25 10.58 -4.71 6.75
N LYS A 26 11.86 -4.97 7.02
CA LYS A 26 12.28 -6.25 7.65
C LYS A 26 11.64 -6.44 9.02
N ILE A 27 11.62 -5.40 9.86
CA ILE A 27 10.95 -5.43 11.17
C ILE A 27 9.45 -5.68 10.99
N MET A 28 8.79 -4.90 10.13
CA MET A 28 7.35 -5.04 9.89
C MET A 28 6.98 -6.41 9.34
N ASN A 29 7.76 -6.96 8.42
CA ASN A 29 7.55 -8.30 7.87
C ASN A 29 7.71 -9.38 8.94
N ALA A 30 8.70 -9.28 9.81
CA ALA A 30 8.87 -10.18 10.94
C ALA A 30 7.64 -10.15 11.85
N LEU A 31 7.14 -8.96 12.18
CA LEU A 31 5.95 -8.78 13.00
C LEU A 31 4.68 -9.30 12.31
N ALA A 32 4.59 -9.18 10.97
CA ALA A 32 3.44 -9.67 10.20
C ALA A 32 3.41 -11.21 10.08
N SER A 33 4.58 -11.87 10.08
CA SER A 33 4.70 -13.30 9.71
C SER A 33 4.29 -14.28 10.81
N LYS A 34 4.39 -13.91 12.09
CA LYS A 34 4.13 -14.85 13.22
C LYS A 34 3.35 -14.17 14.35
N GLY A 35 2.04 -14.27 14.33
CA GLY A 35 1.19 -13.90 15.48
C GLY A 35 1.17 -12.42 15.85
N GLY A 36 1.86 -11.57 15.11
CA GLY A 36 1.77 -10.12 15.22
C GLY A 36 2.47 -9.49 16.43
N SER A 37 3.18 -10.26 17.27
CA SER A 37 3.84 -9.74 18.46
C SER A 37 5.17 -10.47 18.74
N TRP A 38 6.24 -9.70 18.92
CA TRP A 38 7.56 -10.21 19.23
C TRP A 38 8.24 -9.35 20.30
N ASP A 39 9.02 -10.00 21.15
CA ASP A 39 9.98 -9.30 21.99
C ASP A 39 11.29 -8.99 21.22
N ARG A 40 12.16 -8.25 21.86
CA ARG A 40 13.44 -7.82 21.27
C ARG A 40 14.34 -9.03 20.93
N GLU A 41 14.42 -10.00 21.82
CA GLU A 41 15.27 -11.18 21.61
C GLU A 41 14.75 -12.06 20.48
N GLY A 42 13.44 -12.26 20.40
CA GLY A 42 12.79 -13.00 19.32
C GLY A 42 13.03 -12.34 17.96
N LEU A 43 12.92 -11.01 17.88
CA LEU A 43 13.22 -10.26 16.65
C LEU A 43 14.69 -10.38 16.26
N SER A 44 15.63 -10.25 17.22
CA SER A 44 17.07 -10.39 16.98
C SER A 44 17.42 -11.77 16.42
N LYS A 45 16.91 -12.84 17.04
CA LYS A 45 17.09 -14.22 16.59
C LYS A 45 16.46 -14.47 15.22
N PHE A 46 15.23 -14.02 15.01
CA PHE A 46 14.51 -14.23 13.74
C PHE A 46 15.16 -13.51 12.56
N LEU A 47 15.62 -12.28 12.77
CA LEU A 47 16.25 -11.47 11.73
C LEU A 47 17.75 -11.74 11.60
N ASN A 48 18.34 -12.48 12.55
CA ASN A 48 19.78 -12.71 12.67
C ASN A 48 20.59 -11.41 12.66
N ILE A 49 20.21 -10.49 13.55
CA ILE A 49 20.78 -9.14 13.64
C ILE A 49 21.24 -8.89 15.06
N GLU A 50 22.40 -8.24 15.21
CA GLU A 50 22.92 -7.81 16.51
C GLU A 50 22.00 -6.81 17.19
N ASN A 51 21.92 -6.91 18.51
CA ASN A 51 21.01 -6.13 19.33
C ASN A 51 21.13 -4.61 19.14
N GLY A 52 22.35 -4.08 19.03
CA GLY A 52 22.56 -2.64 18.85
C GLY A 52 22.02 -2.12 17.49
N VAL A 53 22.17 -2.90 16.44
CA VAL A 53 21.62 -2.57 15.11
C VAL A 53 20.10 -2.69 15.14
N LEU A 54 19.57 -3.75 15.76
CA LEU A 54 18.14 -3.97 15.89
C LEU A 54 17.46 -2.82 16.64
N ASP A 55 18.05 -2.35 17.74
CA ASP A 55 17.52 -1.24 18.52
C ASP A 55 17.36 0.03 17.67
N SER A 56 18.37 0.34 16.86
CA SER A 56 18.29 1.49 15.95
C SER A 56 17.15 1.38 14.95
N TRP A 57 16.88 0.18 14.43
CA TRP A 57 15.77 -0.06 13.50
C TRP A 57 14.41 -0.01 14.19
N ILE A 58 14.30 -0.56 15.39
CA ILE A 58 13.09 -0.49 16.22
C ILE A 58 12.77 0.97 16.54
N ASP A 59 13.75 1.75 16.96
CA ASP A 59 13.56 3.17 17.26
C ASP A 59 13.14 3.97 16.04
N SER A 60 13.70 3.66 14.87
CA SER A 60 13.28 4.27 13.62
C SER A 60 11.82 3.94 13.29
N CYS A 61 11.41 2.67 13.43
CA CYS A 61 10.03 2.25 13.23
C CYS A 61 9.07 2.95 14.21
N ARG A 62 9.46 3.08 15.48
CA ARG A 62 8.66 3.77 16.51
C ARG A 62 8.50 5.25 16.21
N LYS A 63 9.59 5.96 15.86
CA LYS A 63 9.56 7.38 15.50
C LYS A 63 8.64 7.66 14.31
N LYS A 64 8.54 6.70 13.38
CA LYS A 64 7.65 6.79 12.21
C LYS A 64 6.25 6.22 12.45
N SER A 65 5.93 5.82 13.68
CA SER A 65 4.64 5.20 14.05
C SER A 65 4.28 3.96 13.22
N LEU A 66 5.28 3.20 12.74
CA LEU A 66 5.07 1.97 11.99
C LEU A 66 4.82 0.76 12.90
N ILE A 67 5.33 0.82 14.12
CA ILE A 67 5.15 -0.19 15.17
C ILE A 67 4.79 0.46 16.50
N VAL A 68 4.15 -0.31 17.37
CA VAL A 68 3.88 0.08 18.76
C VAL A 68 4.54 -0.91 19.71
N GLN A 69 4.95 -0.43 20.87
CA GLN A 69 5.46 -1.25 21.96
C GLN A 69 4.39 -1.41 23.03
N ILE A 70 4.13 -2.65 23.44
CA ILE A 70 3.21 -3.01 24.52
C ILE A 70 3.96 -3.88 25.50
N GLY A 71 4.31 -3.32 26.65
CA GLY A 71 5.22 -3.97 27.59
C GLY A 71 6.57 -4.23 26.93
N ASN A 72 7.02 -5.50 26.93
CA ASN A 72 8.28 -5.92 26.34
C ASN A 72 8.14 -6.38 24.86
N THR A 73 6.94 -6.27 24.27
CA THR A 73 6.69 -6.75 22.92
C THR A 73 6.39 -5.63 21.96
N PHE A 74 6.72 -5.86 20.68
CA PHE A 74 6.43 -4.96 19.56
C PHE A 74 5.34 -5.54 18.68
N ARG A 75 4.48 -4.68 18.14
CA ARG A 75 3.40 -5.02 17.21
C ARG A 75 3.32 -4.02 16.08
N LEU A 76 2.74 -4.46 14.96
CA LEU A 76 2.41 -3.53 13.88
C LEU A 76 1.33 -2.56 14.33
N HIS A 77 1.53 -1.26 14.00
CA HIS A 77 0.51 -0.24 14.15
C HIS A 77 -0.50 -0.27 13.01
N LEU A 78 -0.07 -0.72 11.84
CA LEU A 78 -0.86 -0.74 10.61
C LEU A 78 -1.96 -1.81 10.68
N GLN A 79 -3.18 -1.45 10.26
CA GLN A 79 -4.28 -2.41 10.13
C GLN A 79 -4.07 -3.30 8.89
N ASN A 80 -3.94 -4.62 9.12
CA ASN A 80 -3.90 -5.65 8.08
C ASN A 80 -3.00 -5.34 6.86
N PRO A 81 -1.75 -4.91 7.03
CA PRO A 81 -0.89 -4.68 5.89
C PRO A 81 -0.56 -6.03 5.24
N ARG A 82 -0.83 -6.17 3.95
CA ARG A 82 -0.44 -7.36 3.18
C ARG A 82 1.03 -7.29 2.79
N LEU A 83 1.91 -7.12 3.76
CA LEU A 83 3.35 -6.91 3.56
C LEU A 83 4.06 -8.10 2.91
N MET A 84 3.50 -9.32 3.11
CA MET A 84 4.07 -10.56 2.57
C MET A 84 3.56 -10.90 1.17
N VAL A 85 2.63 -10.11 0.63
CA VAL A 85 2.04 -10.37 -0.69
C VAL A 85 2.57 -9.35 -1.67
N ILE A 86 3.29 -9.82 -2.68
CA ILE A 86 3.74 -8.98 -3.80
C ILE A 86 2.49 -8.48 -4.55
N PRO A 87 2.36 -7.17 -4.79
CA PRO A 87 1.24 -6.64 -5.54
C PRO A 87 1.27 -7.14 -6.98
N GLU A 88 0.35 -8.04 -7.32
CA GLU A 88 0.15 -8.47 -8.70
C GLU A 88 -1.01 -7.69 -9.31
N THR A 89 -0.72 -6.91 -10.33
CA THR A 89 -1.75 -6.35 -11.21
C THR A 89 -1.54 -6.93 -12.60
N LYS A 90 -2.35 -7.89 -12.98
CA LYS A 90 -2.41 -8.37 -14.36
C LYS A 90 -3.15 -7.31 -15.18
N LEU A 91 -2.40 -6.48 -15.85
CA LEU A 91 -2.93 -5.67 -16.94
C LEU A 91 -2.84 -6.55 -18.19
N GLU A 92 -3.98 -6.99 -18.67
CA GLU A 92 -4.04 -7.64 -19.97
C GLU A 92 -3.51 -6.69 -21.05
N HIS A 93 -2.88 -7.23 -22.08
CA HIS A 93 -2.10 -6.49 -23.09
C HIS A 93 -2.92 -5.50 -23.97
N TRP A 94 -4.21 -5.38 -23.71
CA TRP A 94 -5.17 -4.62 -24.51
C TRP A 94 -5.47 -3.22 -23.96
N LEU A 95 -4.46 -2.53 -23.48
CA LEU A 95 -4.65 -1.12 -23.12
C LEU A 95 -4.92 -0.30 -24.38
N VAL A 96 -6.20 -0.02 -24.61
CA VAL A 96 -6.61 0.90 -25.67
C VAL A 96 -6.17 2.31 -25.26
N THR A 97 -5.18 2.84 -25.97
CA THR A 97 -4.60 4.16 -25.70
C THR A 97 -5.40 5.33 -26.29
N LYS A 98 -6.67 5.14 -26.60
CA LYS A 98 -7.52 6.23 -27.11
C LYS A 98 -7.87 7.19 -25.97
N PRO A 99 -7.52 8.48 -26.08
CA PRO A 99 -7.91 9.45 -25.05
C PRO A 99 -9.43 9.59 -25.03
N THR A 100 -10.02 9.42 -23.87
CA THR A 100 -11.45 9.66 -23.66
C THR A 100 -11.68 11.16 -23.57
N LYS A 101 -12.27 11.76 -24.60
CA LYS A 101 -12.44 13.22 -24.73
C LYS A 101 -13.22 13.91 -23.61
N LYS A 102 -13.97 13.16 -22.79
CA LYS A 102 -14.82 13.68 -21.69
C LYS A 102 -14.47 13.11 -20.32
N ALA A 103 -13.34 12.43 -20.18
CA ALA A 103 -12.97 11.84 -18.89
C ALA A 103 -12.34 12.90 -17.98
N ILE A 104 -12.81 12.95 -16.73
CA ILE A 104 -12.19 13.74 -15.68
C ILE A 104 -10.98 12.93 -15.16
N ARG A 105 -9.80 13.52 -15.23
CA ARG A 105 -8.59 12.90 -14.69
C ARG A 105 -8.50 13.19 -13.18
N VAL A 106 -8.46 12.13 -12.40
CA VAL A 106 -8.26 12.23 -10.98
C VAL A 106 -6.81 12.60 -10.67
N LYS A 107 -6.62 13.54 -9.76
CA LYS A 107 -5.30 13.99 -9.31
C LYS A 107 -4.54 12.85 -8.62
N LYS A 108 -3.27 12.72 -8.90
CA LYS A 108 -2.41 11.74 -8.23
C LYS A 108 -2.18 12.16 -6.79
N ARG A 109 -2.31 11.21 -5.87
CA ARG A 109 -1.92 11.38 -4.47
C ARG A 109 -0.42 11.18 -4.27
N TYR A 110 0.16 10.19 -4.94
CA TYR A 110 1.56 9.83 -4.82
C TYR A 110 2.32 10.02 -6.13
N ARG A 111 3.56 10.47 -6.04
CA ARG A 111 4.48 10.55 -7.18
C ARG A 111 4.99 9.14 -7.53
N ALA A 112 5.34 8.92 -8.80
CA ALA A 112 5.90 7.63 -9.25
C ALA A 112 7.15 7.24 -8.43
N SER A 113 8.04 8.20 -8.17
CA SER A 113 9.26 7.96 -7.38
C SER A 113 8.97 7.51 -5.93
N GLN A 114 7.92 8.00 -5.30
CA GLN A 114 7.52 7.54 -3.97
C GLN A 114 7.08 6.08 -4.00
N ILE A 115 6.29 5.70 -5.01
CA ILE A 115 5.83 4.33 -5.20
C ILE A 115 7.01 3.40 -5.50
N GLU A 116 7.93 3.82 -6.38
CA GLU A 116 9.14 3.05 -6.72
C GLU A 116 10.02 2.81 -5.49
N ASN A 117 10.30 3.85 -4.72
CA ASN A 117 11.13 3.76 -3.52
C ASN A 117 10.53 2.78 -2.50
N ILE A 118 9.23 2.87 -2.26
CA ILE A 118 8.55 1.98 -1.31
C ILE A 118 8.49 0.55 -1.85
N ALA A 119 8.19 0.36 -3.15
CA ALA A 119 8.19 -0.96 -3.76
C ALA A 119 9.59 -1.61 -3.70
N GLN A 120 10.63 -0.83 -3.99
CA GLN A 120 12.02 -1.30 -3.89
C GLN A 120 12.42 -1.61 -2.44
N ALA A 121 11.98 -0.81 -1.48
CA ALA A 121 12.25 -1.05 -0.06
C ALA A 121 11.55 -2.32 0.46
N ALA A 122 10.29 -2.52 0.07
CA ALA A 122 9.47 -3.64 0.52
C ALA A 122 9.83 -4.97 -0.17
N PHE A 123 10.07 -4.95 -1.48
CA PHE A 123 10.17 -6.15 -2.33
C PHE A 123 11.48 -6.26 -3.12
N GLY A 124 12.41 -5.34 -2.96
CA GLY A 124 13.64 -5.27 -3.78
C GLY A 124 14.63 -6.42 -3.59
N HIS A 125 14.33 -7.37 -2.69
CA HIS A 125 15.06 -8.63 -2.56
C HIS A 125 14.54 -9.70 -3.54
N ASP A 126 13.27 -9.57 -3.99
CA ASP A 126 12.62 -10.54 -4.87
C ASP A 126 12.66 -10.09 -6.35
N PHE A 127 12.69 -8.78 -6.59
CA PHE A 127 12.69 -8.23 -7.95
C PHE A 127 13.37 -6.86 -8.06
N ALA A 128 13.73 -6.48 -9.28
CA ALA A 128 14.19 -5.13 -9.61
C ALA A 128 13.19 -4.44 -10.53
N ILE A 129 12.85 -3.19 -10.22
CA ILE A 129 11.98 -2.36 -11.06
C ILE A 129 12.81 -1.92 -12.28
N ARG A 130 12.48 -2.43 -13.46
CA ARG A 130 13.16 -2.06 -14.71
C ARG A 130 12.54 -0.84 -15.39
N LYS A 131 11.23 -0.69 -15.26
CA LYS A 131 10.48 0.39 -15.92
C LYS A 131 9.19 0.66 -15.18
N THR A 132 8.91 1.94 -14.96
CA THR A 132 7.63 2.43 -14.45
C THR A 132 6.90 3.18 -15.54
N THR A 133 5.64 2.87 -15.74
CA THR A 133 4.79 3.53 -16.72
C THR A 133 3.49 3.95 -16.03
N GLU A 134 3.14 5.20 -16.18
CA GLU A 134 1.88 5.72 -15.71
C GLU A 134 0.77 5.43 -16.72
N ILE A 135 -0.31 4.85 -16.22
CA ILE A 135 -1.50 4.56 -17.01
C ILE A 135 -2.75 5.07 -16.30
N PHE A 136 -3.77 5.43 -17.05
CA PHE A 136 -5.06 5.82 -16.52
C PHE A 136 -6.06 4.68 -16.67
N LEU A 137 -6.62 4.23 -15.57
CA LEU A 137 -7.69 3.24 -15.56
C LEU A 137 -9.03 3.95 -15.76
N PRO A 138 -9.83 3.60 -16.78
CA PRO A 138 -11.17 4.16 -16.94
C PRO A 138 -12.10 3.60 -15.86
N VAL A 139 -12.81 4.51 -15.18
CA VAL A 139 -13.74 4.18 -14.11
C VAL A 139 -15.09 4.86 -14.40
N TYR A 140 -16.17 4.10 -14.32
CA TYR A 140 -17.53 4.65 -14.31
C TYR A 140 -17.96 5.01 -12.90
N SER A 141 -18.53 6.20 -12.75
CA SER A 141 -19.27 6.60 -11.57
C SER A 141 -20.76 6.48 -11.88
N ILE A 142 -21.47 5.63 -11.15
CA ILE A 142 -22.91 5.43 -11.32
C ILE A 142 -23.59 5.99 -10.08
N ILE A 143 -24.45 6.97 -10.31
CA ILE A 143 -25.25 7.61 -9.26
C ILE A 143 -26.67 7.05 -9.38
N VAL A 144 -27.14 6.42 -8.33
CA VAL A 144 -28.50 5.92 -8.19
C VAL A 144 -29.23 6.80 -7.19
N GLN A 145 -30.40 7.29 -7.57
CA GLN A 145 -31.30 7.99 -6.66
C GLN A 145 -32.41 7.03 -6.22
N ASN A 146 -32.54 6.82 -4.93
CA ASN A 146 -33.59 6.00 -4.35
C ASN A 146 -34.93 6.76 -4.33
N PRO A 147 -36.06 6.06 -4.16
CA PRO A 147 -37.39 6.69 -4.07
C PRO A 147 -37.57 7.67 -2.92
N ASP A 148 -36.77 7.51 -1.86
CA ASP A 148 -36.71 8.41 -0.70
C ASP A 148 -35.87 9.69 -0.94
N GLY A 149 -35.32 9.86 -2.16
CA GLY A 149 -34.50 10.99 -2.51
C GLY A 149 -33.01 10.83 -2.18
N THR A 150 -32.62 9.78 -1.44
CA THR A 150 -31.20 9.51 -1.14
C THR A 150 -30.43 9.12 -2.39
N ARG A 151 -29.16 9.53 -2.45
CA ARG A 151 -28.27 9.22 -3.58
C ARG A 151 -27.16 8.29 -3.14
N MET A 152 -26.92 7.25 -3.93
CA MET A 152 -25.85 6.31 -3.74
C MET A 152 -24.93 6.33 -4.95
N THR A 153 -23.64 6.54 -4.73
CA THR A 153 -22.63 6.53 -5.80
C THR A 153 -21.83 5.24 -5.72
N SER A 154 -21.67 4.58 -6.84
CA SER A 154 -20.83 3.40 -6.98
C SER A 154 -19.81 3.61 -8.12
N TYR A 155 -18.64 3.02 -7.97
CA TYR A 155 -17.54 3.13 -8.95
C TYR A 155 -17.25 1.76 -9.53
N TRP A 156 -17.06 1.71 -10.85
CA TRP A 156 -16.92 0.48 -11.59
C TRP A 156 -15.72 0.57 -12.55
N ASN A 157 -14.88 -0.44 -12.50
CA ASN A 157 -13.77 -0.57 -13.44
C ASN A 157 -14.34 -0.83 -14.84
N ALA A 158 -14.11 0.10 -15.78
CA ALA A 158 -14.67 0.02 -17.12
C ALA A 158 -14.03 -1.08 -18.00
N LEU A 159 -12.88 -1.65 -17.58
CA LEU A 159 -12.22 -2.71 -18.34
C LEU A 159 -12.81 -4.10 -18.04
N ASN A 160 -13.20 -4.35 -16.80
CA ASN A 160 -13.65 -5.67 -16.37
C ASN A 160 -15.03 -5.69 -15.71
N GLY A 161 -15.72 -4.56 -15.64
CA GLY A 161 -17.06 -4.45 -15.06
C GLY A 161 -17.14 -4.70 -13.56
N LYS A 162 -16.02 -4.80 -12.84
CA LYS A 162 -16.04 -5.04 -11.39
C LYS A 162 -16.22 -3.75 -10.62
N ARG A 163 -17.06 -3.81 -9.58
CA ARG A 163 -17.23 -2.71 -8.65
C ARG A 163 -15.95 -2.48 -7.85
N LEU A 164 -15.55 -1.23 -7.72
CA LEU A 164 -14.44 -0.84 -6.85
C LEU A 164 -14.93 -0.73 -5.41
N ALA A 165 -14.14 -1.25 -4.47
CA ALA A 165 -14.52 -1.28 -3.05
C ALA A 165 -14.62 0.12 -2.43
N ALA A 166 -14.01 1.11 -3.07
CA ALA A 166 -14.01 2.48 -2.59
C ALA A 166 -13.90 3.47 -3.76
N PRO A 167 -14.30 4.73 -3.59
CA PRO A 167 -14.10 5.75 -4.59
C PRO A 167 -12.61 5.86 -4.94
N PRO A 168 -12.25 6.09 -6.22
CA PRO A 168 -10.87 6.24 -6.63
C PRO A 168 -10.22 7.53 -6.07
N TYR A 169 -11.01 8.42 -5.49
CA TYR A 169 -10.59 9.70 -4.88
C TYR A 169 -11.57 10.07 -3.77
N GLU A 170 -11.10 10.77 -2.77
CA GLU A 170 -11.93 11.53 -1.86
C GLU A 170 -12.23 12.88 -2.53
N ILE A 171 -13.50 13.21 -2.66
CA ILE A 171 -13.93 14.55 -3.05
C ILE A 171 -13.78 15.39 -1.78
N GLU A 172 -12.78 16.29 -1.77
CA GLU A 172 -12.71 17.38 -0.78
C GLU A 172 -13.83 18.38 -1.03
#